data_063d9f1c8e22a03281bdd63710b64619
#
_entry.id   063d9f1c8e22a03281bdd63710b64619
#
_cell.length_a   1.000
_cell.length_b   1.000
_cell.length_c   1.000
_cell.angle_alpha   90.00
_cell.angle_beta   90.00
_cell.angle_gamma   90.00
#
_symmetry.space_group_name_H-M   'P 1'
#
loop_
_entity.id
_entity.type
_entity.pdbx_description
1 polymer ?
#
loop_
_entity_poly.entity_id
_entity_poly.type
_entity_poly.pdbx_seq_one_letter_code
_entity_poly.pdbx_strand_id
1 'polypeptide(L)'
;MPTTTVKSTDLDFDNIKASLKNFLKADTQFADYDFDASGLNNILDVLAYNTHVNGLTANFALNEAFLNTAQLRSSVVSHAETLGYEVRSRVASKALVELSVNLSGVTGRPAQIQLNSGTQFTTSVDGVSYTFRTLETFFARDNGSGLYQLQTNEGSSDIPIFEGTEKTKTFLVGETSERQVFVIPDTEIDTKTATVLVFDTASSTNFIQYTPLAEASTIDKDTTVFTIRETPNGFYELNFGDGISFGKKPDAGNKVVVTYLATKGPDANLADTFTATSNITIAGANYSITAVTSAESTGGALRQSIESVRQLAPLAFATQQRMVTSADYKAVIMSNFSAVTDTAVWSGDQNIPVDYGKVYISLNFPTGTAESTKTETQNNIVSNFTDTLGIMSIETEFVDPVDIFLELVVNFDFDPSLTGFTLTSTENSIYNFITTFFNRNLNTFDKIFRRSNLLTEIDALDPAILSSRCETK
;
A
#
# COMPACT_ATOMS: atom_id res chain seq x y z
N MET A 1 -2.26 5.14 -18.52
CA MET A 1 -2.77 6.11 -19.54
C MET A 1 -1.76 7.22 -19.67
N PRO A 2 -1.47 7.77 -20.85
CA PRO A 2 -0.61 8.93 -20.93
C PRO A 2 -1.26 10.08 -20.15
N THR A 3 -0.52 10.63 -19.20
CA THR A 3 -0.95 11.80 -18.43
C THR A 3 -1.09 12.98 -19.38
N THR A 4 -2.32 13.39 -19.65
CA THR A 4 -2.59 14.58 -20.45
C THR A 4 -2.28 15.80 -19.58
N THR A 5 -1.15 16.45 -19.83
CA THR A 5 -0.82 17.71 -19.14
C THR A 5 -1.67 18.86 -19.66
N VAL A 6 -2.24 19.64 -18.76
CA VAL A 6 -2.98 20.85 -19.10
C VAL A 6 -1.99 22.01 -19.18
N LYS A 7 -2.02 22.79 -20.27
CA LYS A 7 -1.21 23.99 -20.44
C LYS A 7 -2.13 25.20 -20.50
N SER A 8 -1.89 26.18 -19.64
CA SER A 8 -2.62 27.46 -19.64
C SER A 8 -1.84 28.59 -20.30
N THR A 9 -0.51 28.48 -20.36
CA THR A 9 0.39 29.53 -20.90
C THR A 9 1.49 28.90 -21.75
N ASP A 10 2.03 29.70 -22.68
CA ASP A 10 3.26 29.34 -23.37
C ASP A 10 4.47 29.44 -22.43
N LEU A 11 5.32 28.43 -22.42
CA LEU A 11 6.51 28.34 -21.57
C LEU A 11 7.81 28.56 -22.36
N ASP A 12 7.73 28.90 -23.64
CA ASP A 12 8.91 29.18 -24.42
C ASP A 12 9.47 30.57 -24.09
N PHE A 13 10.68 30.60 -23.53
CA PHE A 13 11.35 31.85 -23.12
C PHE A 13 11.57 32.80 -24.33
N ASP A 14 12.01 32.29 -25.48
CA ASP A 14 12.32 33.08 -26.65
C ASP A 14 11.04 33.67 -27.25
N ASN A 15 9.96 32.92 -27.28
CA ASN A 15 8.65 33.42 -27.73
C ASN A 15 8.11 34.51 -26.79
N ILE A 16 8.25 34.36 -25.46
CA ILE A 16 7.87 35.38 -24.49
C ILE A 16 8.70 36.66 -24.72
N LYS A 17 10.02 36.52 -24.87
CA LYS A 17 10.92 37.66 -25.14
C LYS A 17 10.58 38.33 -26.47
N ALA A 18 10.34 37.57 -27.54
CA ALA A 18 9.92 38.09 -28.84
C ALA A 18 8.59 38.85 -28.74
N SER A 19 7.62 38.32 -27.99
CA SER A 19 6.34 38.99 -27.74
C SER A 19 6.49 40.31 -27.00
N LEU A 20 7.34 40.37 -25.97
CA LEU A 20 7.67 41.60 -25.25
C LEU A 20 8.33 42.65 -26.17
N LYS A 21 9.29 42.25 -27.03
CA LYS A 21 9.92 43.11 -28.04
C LYS A 21 8.89 43.66 -29.02
N ASN A 22 8.02 42.80 -29.54
CA ASN A 22 6.97 43.20 -30.49
C ASN A 22 5.96 44.16 -29.86
N PHE A 23 5.59 43.94 -28.58
CA PHE A 23 4.72 44.86 -27.84
C PHE A 23 5.35 46.25 -27.70
N LEU A 24 6.64 46.34 -27.35
CA LEU A 24 7.32 47.61 -27.24
C LEU A 24 7.51 48.30 -28.60
N LYS A 25 7.80 47.55 -29.68
CA LYS A 25 7.93 48.09 -31.06
C LYS A 25 6.61 48.64 -31.60
N ALA A 26 5.47 48.25 -31.04
CA ALA A 26 4.18 48.80 -31.41
C ALA A 26 4.00 50.29 -30.91
N ASP A 27 4.79 50.69 -29.91
CA ASP A 27 4.83 52.10 -29.47
C ASP A 27 5.76 52.91 -30.40
N THR A 28 5.30 54.11 -30.80
CA THR A 28 6.04 55.03 -31.69
C THR A 28 7.41 55.43 -31.14
N GLN A 29 7.61 55.45 -29.82
CA GLN A 29 8.89 55.77 -29.19
C GLN A 29 9.96 54.67 -29.37
N PHE A 30 9.56 53.42 -29.59
CA PHE A 30 10.43 52.28 -29.72
C PHE A 30 10.38 51.56 -31.11
N ALA A 31 9.68 52.15 -32.06
CA ALA A 31 9.45 51.54 -33.38
C ALA A 31 10.76 51.13 -34.09
N ASP A 32 11.78 52.00 -34.05
CA ASP A 32 13.08 51.82 -34.70
C ASP A 32 14.19 51.46 -33.69
N TYR A 33 13.84 51.10 -32.47
CA TYR A 33 14.83 50.84 -31.43
C TYR A 33 15.46 49.45 -31.56
N ASP A 34 16.81 49.41 -31.54
CA ASP A 34 17.56 48.16 -31.55
C ASP A 34 17.68 47.60 -30.12
N PHE A 35 16.78 46.69 -29.81
CA PHE A 35 16.75 46.02 -28.50
C PHE A 35 17.94 45.13 -28.26
N ASP A 36 18.49 44.47 -29.29
CA ASP A 36 19.53 43.46 -29.14
C ASP A 36 20.89 44.08 -28.81
N ALA A 37 21.16 45.29 -29.29
CA ALA A 37 22.37 46.03 -28.99
C ALA A 37 22.27 46.90 -27.70
N SER A 38 21.15 46.88 -27.00
CA SER A 38 20.87 47.82 -25.89
C SER A 38 20.82 47.15 -24.52
N GLY A 39 21.06 47.92 -23.44
CA GLY A 39 20.86 47.48 -22.08
C GLY A 39 19.40 47.10 -21.73
N LEU A 40 18.40 47.54 -22.53
CA LEU A 40 17.02 47.08 -22.40
C LEU A 40 16.84 45.59 -22.69
N ASN A 41 17.73 45.00 -23.49
CA ASN A 41 17.70 43.57 -23.74
C ASN A 41 17.80 42.75 -22.43
N ASN A 42 18.70 43.15 -21.51
CA ASN A 42 18.86 42.49 -20.22
C ASN A 42 17.63 42.63 -19.36
N ILE A 43 16.90 43.76 -19.41
CA ILE A 43 15.64 43.97 -18.70
C ILE A 43 14.56 43.06 -19.30
N LEU A 44 14.49 42.94 -20.64
CA LEU A 44 13.56 42.04 -21.30
C LEU A 44 13.86 40.58 -20.98
N ASP A 45 15.13 40.19 -20.83
CA ASP A 45 15.51 38.86 -20.38
C ASP A 45 15.01 38.55 -18.96
N VAL A 46 15.15 39.51 -18.04
CA VAL A 46 14.63 39.36 -16.65
C VAL A 46 13.12 39.26 -16.63
N LEU A 47 12.42 40.10 -17.43
CA LEU A 47 10.96 40.06 -17.55
C LEU A 47 10.47 38.76 -18.19
N ALA A 48 11.13 38.31 -19.26
CA ALA A 48 10.81 37.06 -19.94
C ALA A 48 11.04 35.87 -18.99
N TYR A 49 12.15 35.85 -18.23
CA TYR A 49 12.45 34.85 -17.22
C TYR A 49 11.39 34.80 -16.12
N ASN A 50 11.03 35.97 -15.58
CA ASN A 50 9.97 36.07 -14.56
C ASN A 50 8.62 35.54 -15.10
N THR A 51 8.26 35.92 -16.33
CA THR A 51 7.02 35.45 -16.96
C THR A 51 7.06 33.94 -17.22
N HIS A 52 8.20 33.43 -17.66
CA HIS A 52 8.42 31.99 -17.84
C HIS A 52 8.22 31.21 -16.51
N VAL A 53 8.87 31.68 -15.42
CA VAL A 53 8.74 31.04 -14.11
C VAL A 53 7.30 31.13 -13.58
N ASN A 54 6.64 32.29 -13.74
CA ASN A 54 5.23 32.45 -13.35
C ASN A 54 4.31 31.53 -14.16
N GLY A 55 4.54 31.41 -15.47
CA GLY A 55 3.82 30.49 -16.35
C GLY A 55 4.03 29.03 -15.96
N LEU A 56 5.27 28.65 -15.65
CA LEU A 56 5.58 27.31 -15.16
C LEU A 56 4.84 27.00 -13.85
N THR A 57 4.90 27.93 -12.88
CA THR A 57 4.21 27.80 -11.60
C THR A 57 2.70 27.70 -11.77
N ALA A 58 2.12 28.52 -12.66
CA ALA A 58 0.69 28.47 -12.95
C ALA A 58 0.26 27.14 -13.59
N ASN A 59 1.03 26.64 -14.58
CA ASN A 59 0.77 25.37 -15.21
C ASN A 59 0.93 24.21 -14.20
N PHE A 60 1.94 24.27 -13.34
CA PHE A 60 2.15 23.28 -12.28
C PHE A 60 0.95 23.27 -11.30
N ALA A 61 0.57 24.45 -10.79
CA ALA A 61 -0.58 24.57 -9.88
C ALA A 61 -1.89 24.08 -10.51
N LEU A 62 -2.09 24.34 -11.83
CA LEU A 62 -3.25 23.85 -12.56
C LEU A 62 -3.25 22.32 -12.66
N ASN A 63 -2.11 21.71 -12.93
CA ASN A 63 -2.00 20.25 -12.99
C ASN A 63 -2.22 19.61 -11.61
N GLU A 64 -1.73 20.24 -10.54
CA GLU A 64 -1.95 19.77 -9.16
C GLU A 64 -3.42 19.90 -8.69
N ALA A 65 -4.25 20.69 -9.37
CA ALA A 65 -5.66 20.85 -9.03
C ALA A 65 -6.55 19.64 -9.40
N PHE A 66 -6.04 18.69 -10.17
CA PHE A 66 -6.81 17.53 -10.63
C PHE A 66 -6.10 16.22 -10.31
N LEU A 67 -6.85 15.24 -9.79
CA LEU A 67 -6.31 13.91 -9.45
C LEU A 67 -5.55 13.25 -10.59
N ASN A 68 -6.05 13.36 -11.82
CA ASN A 68 -5.46 12.70 -13.00
C ASN A 68 -4.12 13.29 -13.44
N THR A 69 -3.87 14.57 -13.15
CA THR A 69 -2.68 15.30 -13.62
C THR A 69 -1.73 15.67 -12.48
N ALA A 70 -2.19 15.62 -11.22
CA ALA A 70 -1.37 15.91 -10.04
C ALA A 70 -0.15 14.97 -9.97
N GLN A 71 1.03 15.53 -9.71
CA GLN A 71 2.30 14.81 -9.63
C GLN A 71 2.80 14.67 -8.20
N LEU A 72 2.48 15.64 -7.34
CA LEU A 72 2.83 15.59 -5.94
C LEU A 72 1.93 14.60 -5.20
N ARG A 73 2.56 13.73 -4.41
CA ARG A 73 1.83 12.77 -3.58
C ARG A 73 0.81 13.46 -2.66
N SER A 74 1.20 14.58 -2.05
CA SER A 74 0.31 15.36 -1.19
C SER A 74 -0.98 15.81 -1.87
N SER A 75 -0.90 16.23 -3.13
CA SER A 75 -2.08 16.64 -3.91
C SER A 75 -2.96 15.43 -4.24
N VAL A 76 -2.34 14.32 -4.68
CA VAL A 76 -3.06 13.09 -5.02
C VAL A 76 -3.77 12.50 -3.79
N VAL A 77 -3.09 12.45 -2.64
CA VAL A 77 -3.68 11.99 -1.37
C VAL A 77 -4.84 12.88 -0.96
N SER A 78 -4.68 14.21 -1.00
CA SER A 78 -5.75 15.15 -0.66
C SER A 78 -6.98 15.01 -1.56
N HIS A 79 -6.78 14.81 -2.88
CA HIS A 79 -7.89 14.55 -3.80
C HIS A 79 -8.57 13.20 -3.53
N ALA A 80 -7.80 12.15 -3.21
CA ALA A 80 -8.34 10.85 -2.87
C ALA A 80 -9.17 10.90 -1.57
N GLU A 81 -8.71 11.60 -0.55
CA GLU A 81 -9.46 11.83 0.69
C GLU A 81 -10.77 12.58 0.46
N THR A 82 -10.79 13.56 -0.47
CA THR A 82 -12.02 14.27 -0.85
C THR A 82 -13.07 13.31 -1.46
N LEU A 83 -12.61 12.23 -2.10
CA LEU A 83 -13.48 11.15 -2.61
C LEU A 83 -13.85 10.12 -1.52
N GLY A 84 -13.36 10.29 -0.28
CA GLY A 84 -13.57 9.32 0.80
C GLY A 84 -12.65 8.08 0.71
N TYR A 85 -11.60 8.14 -0.12
CA TYR A 85 -10.65 7.05 -0.27
C TYR A 85 -9.51 7.18 0.75
N GLU A 86 -9.33 6.16 1.58
CA GLU A 86 -8.22 6.08 2.52
C GLU A 86 -7.00 5.47 1.84
N VAL A 87 -5.92 6.25 1.75
CA VAL A 87 -4.67 5.82 1.12
C VAL A 87 -3.92 4.89 2.06
N ARG A 88 -3.59 3.69 1.56
CA ARG A 88 -2.92 2.66 2.35
C ARG A 88 -1.50 3.06 2.71
N SER A 89 -1.19 2.96 4.02
CA SER A 89 0.17 3.03 4.58
C SER A 89 1.02 1.82 4.17
N ARG A 90 2.21 1.64 4.72
CA ARG A 90 2.89 0.35 4.68
C ARG A 90 2.03 -0.70 5.37
N VAL A 91 2.16 -1.94 4.95
CA VAL A 91 1.48 -3.09 5.54
C VAL A 91 2.51 -4.10 6.01
N ALA A 92 2.38 -4.54 7.25
CA ALA A 92 3.22 -5.57 7.82
C ALA A 92 2.97 -6.93 7.15
N SER A 93 4.03 -7.68 6.91
CA SER A 93 3.93 -9.09 6.54
C SER A 93 3.29 -9.87 7.68
N LYS A 94 2.30 -10.72 7.36
CA LYS A 94 1.58 -11.56 8.30
C LYS A 94 1.85 -13.03 8.01
N ALA A 95 2.17 -13.82 9.03
CA ALA A 95 2.25 -15.28 8.96
C ALA A 95 1.25 -15.91 9.93
N LEU A 96 0.87 -17.15 9.67
CA LEU A 96 0.09 -17.95 10.59
C LEU A 96 0.97 -19.07 11.17
N VAL A 97 0.95 -19.20 12.50
CA VAL A 97 1.74 -20.20 13.21
C VAL A 97 0.91 -20.91 14.25
N GLU A 98 1.09 -22.22 14.36
CA GLU A 98 0.62 -22.98 15.52
C GLU A 98 1.65 -22.88 16.65
N LEU A 99 1.22 -22.37 17.79
CA LEU A 99 2.08 -22.19 18.95
C LEU A 99 1.74 -23.18 20.06
N SER A 100 2.74 -23.89 20.57
CA SER A 100 2.56 -24.85 21.65
C SER A 100 3.64 -24.74 22.71
N VAL A 101 3.26 -25.13 23.96
CA VAL A 101 4.17 -25.21 25.12
C VAL A 101 4.02 -26.59 25.73
N ASN A 102 5.11 -27.31 25.90
CA ASN A 102 5.09 -28.66 26.48
C ASN A 102 5.45 -28.62 27.95
N LEU A 103 4.47 -28.97 28.78
CA LEU A 103 4.56 -29.11 30.25
C LEU A 103 4.29 -30.57 30.72
N SER A 104 4.44 -31.56 29.85
CA SER A 104 4.09 -32.97 30.15
C SER A 104 4.83 -33.55 31.35
N GLY A 105 6.07 -33.07 31.62
CA GLY A 105 6.86 -33.48 32.78
C GLY A 105 6.65 -32.68 34.08
N VAL A 106 5.73 -31.71 34.09
CA VAL A 106 5.53 -30.78 35.20
C VAL A 106 4.37 -31.27 36.11
N THR A 107 4.63 -31.42 37.40
CA THR A 107 3.61 -31.70 38.40
C THR A 107 2.94 -30.41 38.86
N GLY A 108 1.59 -30.43 39.03
CA GLY A 108 0.85 -29.23 39.43
C GLY A 108 0.72 -28.19 38.33
N ARG A 109 0.59 -28.63 37.08
CA ARG A 109 0.39 -27.77 35.92
C ARG A 109 -0.80 -26.85 36.08
N PRO A 110 -0.71 -25.57 35.60
CA PRO A 110 -1.85 -24.68 35.63
C PRO A 110 -2.94 -25.15 34.63
N ALA A 111 -4.20 -24.91 34.97
CA ALA A 111 -5.31 -25.26 34.08
C ALA A 111 -5.27 -24.47 32.74
N GLN A 112 -4.63 -23.30 32.75
CA GLN A 112 -4.52 -22.40 31.60
C GLN A 112 -3.20 -21.66 31.66
N ILE A 113 -2.60 -21.42 30.47
CA ILE A 113 -1.45 -20.54 30.31
C ILE A 113 -1.82 -19.37 29.38
N GLN A 114 -1.07 -18.29 29.48
CA GLN A 114 -1.27 -17.07 28.72
C GLN A 114 0.02 -16.70 28.01
N LEU A 115 -0.07 -16.41 26.71
CA LEU A 115 0.98 -15.78 25.91
C LEU A 115 0.62 -14.32 25.70
N ASN A 116 1.44 -13.41 26.19
CA ASN A 116 1.15 -11.98 26.10
C ASN A 116 1.35 -11.45 24.67
N SER A 117 0.63 -10.39 24.33
CA SER A 117 0.90 -9.60 23.14
C SER A 117 2.35 -9.09 23.15
N GLY A 118 2.94 -8.87 21.96
CA GLY A 118 4.32 -8.44 21.82
C GLY A 118 5.36 -9.58 21.92
N THR A 119 4.93 -10.85 22.07
CA THR A 119 5.85 -11.99 22.01
C THR A 119 6.52 -12.05 20.65
N GLN A 120 7.86 -12.15 20.63
CA GLN A 120 8.66 -12.01 19.42
C GLN A 120 9.16 -13.35 18.89
N PHE A 121 9.20 -13.44 17.56
CA PHE A 121 9.73 -14.56 16.80
C PHE A 121 10.72 -14.03 15.78
N THR A 122 11.81 -14.73 15.56
CA THR A 122 12.79 -14.40 14.52
C THR A 122 12.70 -15.38 13.38
N THR A 123 12.94 -14.86 12.18
CA THR A 123 13.03 -15.61 10.92
C THR A 123 14.11 -15.01 10.05
N SER A 124 14.45 -15.66 8.94
CA SER A 124 15.38 -15.15 7.94
C SER A 124 14.82 -15.36 6.55
N VAL A 125 14.78 -14.28 5.76
CA VAL A 125 14.41 -14.31 4.34
C VAL A 125 15.59 -13.77 3.55
N ASP A 126 16.06 -14.51 2.54
CA ASP A 126 17.22 -14.15 1.71
C ASP A 126 18.49 -13.76 2.52
N GLY A 127 18.67 -14.40 3.68
CA GLY A 127 19.81 -14.13 4.57
C GLY A 127 19.68 -12.87 5.44
N VAL A 128 18.55 -12.16 5.37
CA VAL A 128 18.22 -11.02 6.23
C VAL A 128 17.30 -11.48 7.35
N SER A 129 17.60 -11.07 8.59
CA SER A 129 16.81 -11.43 9.77
C SER A 129 15.65 -10.43 9.96
N TYR A 130 14.45 -10.96 10.18
CA TYR A 130 13.25 -10.20 10.49
C TYR A 130 12.64 -10.65 11.82
N THR A 131 11.95 -9.72 12.49
CA THR A 131 11.26 -10.00 13.75
C THR A 131 9.76 -9.90 13.54
N PHE A 132 9.07 -10.98 13.86
CA PHE A 132 7.62 -11.05 13.90
C PHE A 132 7.14 -11.02 15.35
N ARG A 133 5.89 -10.59 15.58
CA ARG A 133 5.32 -10.56 16.94
C ARG A 133 3.82 -10.78 16.93
N THR A 134 3.31 -11.23 18.07
CA THR A 134 1.87 -11.25 18.34
C THR A 134 1.37 -9.85 18.67
N LEU A 135 0.19 -9.47 18.16
CA LEU A 135 -0.48 -8.21 18.54
C LEU A 135 -1.48 -8.38 19.66
N GLU A 136 -1.95 -9.61 19.87
CA GLU A 136 -2.95 -9.97 20.88
C GLU A 136 -2.38 -10.93 21.91
N THR A 137 -3.14 -11.12 22.98
CA THR A 137 -2.87 -12.10 24.01
C THR A 137 -3.63 -13.39 23.73
N PHE A 138 -2.93 -14.52 23.73
CA PHE A 138 -3.49 -15.83 23.44
C PHE A 138 -3.49 -16.73 24.68
N PHE A 139 -4.41 -17.66 24.73
CA PHE A 139 -4.58 -18.59 25.84
C PHE A 139 -4.54 -20.04 25.37
N ALA A 140 -4.01 -20.90 26.23
CA ALA A 140 -4.08 -22.35 26.05
C ALA A 140 -4.54 -23.04 27.35
N ARG A 141 -5.36 -24.08 27.20
CA ARG A 141 -5.81 -24.92 28.32
C ARG A 141 -5.09 -26.25 28.28
N ASP A 142 -4.90 -26.85 29.46
CA ASP A 142 -4.39 -28.23 29.58
C ASP A 142 -5.42 -29.20 28.99
N ASN A 143 -5.03 -29.95 27.98
CA ASN A 143 -5.83 -31.03 27.40
C ASN A 143 -5.66 -32.37 28.13
N GLY A 144 -4.98 -32.38 29.27
CA GLY A 144 -4.67 -33.59 30.06
C GLY A 144 -3.34 -34.24 29.69
N SER A 145 -2.77 -33.97 28.51
CA SER A 145 -1.47 -34.51 28.08
C SER A 145 -0.28 -33.66 28.55
N GLY A 146 -0.53 -32.41 28.98
CA GLY A 146 0.49 -31.42 29.29
C GLY A 146 1.01 -30.68 28.10
N LEU A 147 0.45 -30.87 26.90
CA LEU A 147 0.68 -30.06 25.74
C LEU A 147 -0.37 -28.94 25.72
N TYR A 148 0.09 -27.69 25.80
CA TYR A 148 -0.75 -26.50 25.71
C TYR A 148 -0.65 -25.91 24.32
N GLN A 149 -1.73 -26.03 23.56
CA GLN A 149 -1.84 -25.42 22.23
C GLN A 149 -2.57 -24.09 22.38
N LEU A 150 -1.88 -23.01 22.00
CA LEU A 150 -2.43 -21.67 22.04
C LEU A 150 -3.52 -21.52 20.97
N GLN A 151 -4.56 -20.77 21.29
CA GLN A 151 -5.72 -20.57 20.42
C GLN A 151 -6.11 -19.10 20.40
N THR A 152 -6.71 -18.70 19.28
CA THR A 152 -7.40 -17.41 19.15
C THR A 152 -8.68 -17.42 19.99
N ASN A 153 -9.30 -16.26 20.18
CA ASN A 153 -10.58 -16.13 20.88
C ASN A 153 -11.71 -16.90 20.17
N GLU A 154 -11.58 -17.17 18.89
CA GLU A 154 -12.52 -17.94 18.07
C GLU A 154 -12.25 -19.46 18.11
N GLY A 155 -11.19 -19.87 18.81
CA GLY A 155 -10.80 -21.28 18.96
C GLY A 155 -9.92 -21.84 17.84
N SER A 156 -9.41 -21.00 16.92
CA SER A 156 -8.43 -21.42 15.92
C SER A 156 -7.05 -21.62 16.56
N SER A 157 -6.31 -22.62 16.10
CA SER A 157 -4.89 -22.82 16.43
C SER A 157 -3.95 -21.97 15.61
N ASP A 158 -4.42 -21.38 14.49
CA ASP A 158 -3.65 -20.52 13.61
C ASP A 158 -3.52 -19.12 14.19
N ILE A 159 -2.38 -18.85 14.83
CA ILE A 159 -2.10 -17.58 15.49
C ILE A 159 -1.43 -16.64 14.52
N PRO A 160 -1.99 -15.44 14.28
CA PRO A 160 -1.36 -14.44 13.43
C PRO A 160 -0.18 -13.79 14.13
N ILE A 161 0.95 -13.74 13.43
CA ILE A 161 2.14 -12.97 13.82
C ILE A 161 2.49 -11.97 12.70
N PHE A 162 2.93 -10.78 13.10
CA PHE A 162 3.15 -9.65 12.19
C PHE A 162 4.61 -9.20 12.25
N GLU A 163 5.18 -8.93 11.07
CA GLU A 163 6.53 -8.37 10.99
C GLU A 163 6.55 -6.92 11.46
N GLY A 164 7.59 -6.55 12.14
CA GLY A 164 7.89 -5.15 12.46
C GLY A 164 8.41 -4.91 13.86
N THR A 165 8.85 -3.69 14.04
CA THR A 165 9.30 -3.17 15.32
C THR A 165 8.19 -2.34 15.94
N GLU A 166 7.77 -2.70 17.16
CA GLU A 166 6.80 -1.91 17.90
C GLU A 166 7.42 -0.57 18.30
N LYS A 167 6.72 0.49 17.97
CA LYS A 167 7.05 1.85 18.35
C LYS A 167 5.88 2.49 19.08
N THR A 168 6.21 3.31 20.07
CA THR A 168 5.22 4.04 20.85
C THR A 168 5.48 5.54 20.75
N LYS A 169 4.41 6.30 20.46
CA LYS A 169 4.45 7.76 20.47
C LYS A 169 3.46 8.26 21.53
N THR A 170 3.94 9.15 22.40
CA THR A 170 3.12 9.77 23.45
C THR A 170 2.91 11.24 23.17
N PHE A 171 1.68 11.71 23.36
CA PHE A 171 1.30 13.10 23.28
C PHE A 171 0.59 13.51 24.55
N LEU A 172 0.78 14.76 24.95
CA LEU A 172 0.01 15.40 26.00
C LEU A 172 -0.96 16.40 25.37
N VAL A 173 -2.23 16.28 25.71
CA VAL A 173 -3.27 17.17 25.19
C VAL A 173 -3.15 18.53 25.88
N GLY A 174 -2.87 19.58 25.09
CA GLY A 174 -2.71 20.94 25.58
C GLY A 174 -4.04 21.62 25.86
N GLU A 175 -3.97 22.75 26.58
CA GLU A 175 -5.13 23.61 26.76
C GLU A 175 -5.50 24.34 25.46
N THR A 176 -6.79 24.32 25.10
CA THR A 176 -7.43 25.21 24.12
C THR A 176 -6.86 25.29 22.69
N SER A 177 -6.67 24.20 22.00
CA SER A 177 -6.63 24.25 20.54
C SER A 177 -7.96 23.75 19.97
N GLU A 178 -8.64 24.54 19.15
CA GLU A 178 -9.86 24.12 18.44
C GLU A 178 -9.54 22.91 17.54
N ARG A 179 -8.32 22.84 17.04
CA ARG A 179 -7.80 21.72 16.28
C ARG A 179 -6.46 21.25 16.85
N GLN A 180 -6.48 20.13 17.55
CA GLN A 180 -5.27 19.46 18.00
C GLN A 180 -4.76 18.53 16.89
N VAL A 181 -3.48 18.63 16.58
CA VAL A 181 -2.80 17.81 15.58
C VAL A 181 -1.78 16.91 16.26
N PHE A 182 -1.91 15.59 16.08
CA PHE A 182 -1.03 14.59 16.66
C PHE A 182 -0.26 13.90 15.55
N VAL A 183 0.94 14.41 15.22
CA VAL A 183 1.76 13.87 14.12
C VAL A 183 2.63 12.74 14.62
N ILE A 184 2.53 11.60 13.95
CA ILE A 184 3.41 10.44 14.10
C ILE A 184 4.50 10.56 13.03
N PRO A 185 5.75 10.93 13.39
CA PRO A 185 6.81 11.20 12.43
C PRO A 185 7.51 9.91 12.00
N ASP A 186 6.74 8.99 11.45
CA ASP A 186 7.23 7.69 10.97
C ASP A 186 6.60 7.35 9.62
N THR A 187 7.44 7.11 8.62
CA THR A 187 7.02 6.75 7.26
C THR A 187 6.91 5.23 7.07
N GLU A 188 7.37 4.44 8.05
CA GLU A 188 7.35 2.98 8.02
C GLU A 188 6.15 2.40 8.80
N ILE A 189 5.26 3.24 9.32
CA ILE A 189 4.11 2.82 10.09
C ILE A 189 3.14 1.95 9.26
N ASP A 190 2.65 0.88 9.88
CA ASP A 190 1.42 0.21 9.47
C ASP A 190 0.26 0.76 10.32
N THR A 191 -0.58 1.58 9.71
CA THR A 191 -1.70 2.25 10.39
C THR A 191 -2.78 1.28 10.85
N LYS A 192 -2.89 0.09 10.25
CA LYS A 192 -3.86 -0.94 10.65
C LYS A 192 -3.47 -1.64 11.96
N THR A 193 -2.18 -1.60 12.33
CA THR A 193 -1.70 -2.17 13.60
C THR A 193 -1.72 -1.17 14.76
N ALA A 194 -2.15 0.06 14.49
CA ALA A 194 -2.11 1.14 15.47
C ALA A 194 -3.16 0.95 16.58
N THR A 195 -2.70 0.99 17.80
CA THR A 195 -3.55 1.01 19.00
C THR A 195 -3.43 2.37 19.66
N VAL A 196 -4.57 2.98 20.01
CA VAL A 196 -4.63 4.31 20.62
C VAL A 196 -5.26 4.21 22.00
N LEU A 197 -4.48 4.57 23.02
CA LEU A 197 -4.90 4.62 24.42
C LEU A 197 -4.92 6.05 24.91
N VAL A 198 -6.02 6.50 25.47
CA VAL A 198 -6.18 7.83 26.07
C VAL A 198 -6.29 7.71 27.56
N PHE A 199 -5.29 8.21 28.27
CA PHE A 199 -5.22 8.20 29.75
C PHE A 199 -5.81 9.49 30.32
N ASP A 200 -6.46 9.38 31.48
CA ASP A 200 -7.12 10.53 32.14
C ASP A 200 -6.17 11.71 32.41
N THR A 201 -4.91 11.40 32.77
CA THR A 201 -3.86 12.42 33.02
C THR A 201 -2.48 11.89 32.60
N ALA A 202 -1.47 12.72 32.60
CA ALA A 202 -0.09 12.36 32.27
C ALA A 202 0.47 11.21 33.13
N SER A 203 0.06 11.10 34.39
CA SER A 203 0.51 10.08 35.37
C SER A 203 -0.52 8.98 35.65
N SER A 204 -1.72 9.07 35.06
CA SER A 204 -2.76 8.04 35.25
C SER A 204 -2.35 6.71 34.62
N THR A 205 -2.80 5.63 35.26
CA THR A 205 -2.78 4.27 34.70
C THR A 205 -4.13 3.87 34.11
N ASN A 206 -5.20 4.64 34.40
CA ASN A 206 -6.50 4.43 33.80
C ASN A 206 -6.52 4.99 32.38
N PHE A 207 -7.02 4.22 31.45
CA PHE A 207 -7.11 4.60 30.06
C PHE A 207 -8.43 4.12 29.44
N ILE A 208 -8.78 4.77 28.35
CA ILE A 208 -9.83 4.33 27.43
C ILE A 208 -9.13 3.99 26.11
N GLN A 209 -9.42 2.82 25.56
CA GLN A 209 -8.97 2.45 24.24
C GLN A 209 -9.93 3.05 23.20
N TYR A 210 -9.36 3.73 22.21
CA TYR A 210 -10.09 4.23 21.05
C TYR A 210 -9.98 3.20 19.92
N THR A 211 -11.05 3.07 19.14
CA THR A 211 -11.13 2.14 18.01
C THR A 211 -11.00 2.89 16.68
N PRO A 212 -10.47 2.26 15.62
CA PRO A 212 -10.50 2.86 14.28
C PRO A 212 -11.93 3.18 13.87
N LEU A 213 -12.13 4.34 13.22
CA LEU A 213 -13.45 4.77 12.77
C LEU A 213 -14.15 3.74 11.87
N ALA A 214 -13.38 3.03 11.04
CA ALA A 214 -13.90 2.01 10.13
C ALA A 214 -14.52 0.80 10.85
N GLU A 215 -14.15 0.54 12.11
CA GLU A 215 -14.65 -0.57 12.94
C GLU A 215 -15.84 -0.18 13.83
N ALA A 216 -16.18 1.11 13.87
CA ALA A 216 -17.25 1.59 14.73
C ALA A 216 -18.63 1.26 14.14
N SER A 217 -19.44 0.49 14.88
CA SER A 217 -20.80 0.13 14.48
C SER A 217 -21.81 1.29 14.61
N THR A 218 -21.57 2.21 15.53
CA THR A 218 -22.38 3.41 15.75
C THR A 218 -21.47 4.61 15.99
N ILE A 219 -21.86 5.77 15.52
CA ILE A 219 -21.08 6.98 15.68
C ILE A 219 -21.97 8.07 16.28
N ASP A 220 -21.64 8.44 17.50
CA ASP A 220 -22.23 9.58 18.22
C ASP A 220 -21.12 10.44 18.84
N LYS A 221 -21.49 11.47 19.59
CA LYS A 221 -20.55 12.40 20.24
C LYS A 221 -19.65 11.74 21.29
N ASP A 222 -20.08 10.63 21.87
CA ASP A 222 -19.39 9.96 22.97
C ASP A 222 -18.59 8.71 22.52
N THR A 223 -18.72 8.34 21.24
CA THR A 223 -18.02 7.19 20.66
C THR A 223 -16.52 7.45 20.61
N THR A 224 -15.73 6.53 21.16
CA THR A 224 -14.27 6.64 21.24
C THR A 224 -13.61 6.11 19.97
N VAL A 225 -13.52 6.97 18.95
CA VAL A 225 -12.98 6.63 17.64
C VAL A 225 -11.81 7.52 17.25
N PHE A 226 -10.95 6.99 16.39
CA PHE A 226 -9.86 7.73 15.79
C PHE A 226 -9.70 7.43 14.30
N THR A 227 -9.01 8.30 13.58
CA THR A 227 -8.52 8.08 12.22
C THR A 227 -7.05 8.45 12.14
N ILE A 228 -6.29 7.74 11.31
CA ILE A 228 -4.90 8.09 11.00
C ILE A 228 -4.82 8.38 9.51
N ARG A 229 -4.35 9.58 9.15
CA ARG A 229 -4.27 10.03 7.75
C ARG A 229 -2.85 10.41 7.39
N GLU A 230 -2.49 10.22 6.11
CA GLU A 230 -1.21 10.68 5.59
C GLU A 230 -1.19 12.22 5.48
N THR A 231 -0.14 12.85 5.99
CA THR A 231 0.06 14.30 5.88
C THR A 231 0.87 14.65 4.62
N PRO A 232 0.83 15.91 4.13
CA PRO A 232 1.56 16.32 2.94
C PRO A 232 3.08 16.07 2.96
N ASN A 233 3.69 16.00 4.14
CA ASN A 233 5.11 15.69 4.33
C ASN A 233 5.42 14.19 4.42
N GLY A 234 4.41 13.33 4.20
CA GLY A 234 4.56 11.88 4.19
C GLY A 234 4.60 11.21 5.57
N PHE A 235 4.32 11.98 6.64
CA PHE A 235 4.06 11.46 7.97
C PHE A 235 2.58 11.13 8.16
N TYR A 236 2.18 10.76 9.35
CA TYR A 236 0.79 10.40 9.65
C TYR A 236 0.25 11.27 10.78
N GLU A 237 -1.00 11.69 10.65
CA GLU A 237 -1.71 12.49 11.63
C GLU A 237 -2.83 11.65 12.24
N LEU A 238 -2.84 11.55 13.57
CA LEU A 238 -3.93 10.97 14.34
C LEU A 238 -4.99 12.04 14.58
N ASN A 239 -6.22 11.75 14.21
CA ASN A 239 -7.37 12.62 14.41
C ASN A 239 -8.42 11.92 15.27
N PHE A 240 -9.06 12.70 16.14
CA PHE A 240 -10.19 12.28 16.97
C PHE A 240 -11.48 12.95 16.49
N GLY A 241 -12.60 12.60 17.10
CA GLY A 241 -13.86 13.28 16.89
C GLY A 241 -13.88 14.74 17.34
N ASP A 242 -14.99 15.42 17.06
CA ASP A 242 -15.20 16.83 17.46
C ASP A 242 -15.71 17.00 18.90
N GLY A 243 -16.18 15.92 19.52
CA GLY A 243 -16.80 15.90 20.85
C GLY A 243 -18.18 16.55 20.91
N ILE A 244 -18.77 16.89 19.77
CA ILE A 244 -20.08 17.57 19.65
C ILE A 244 -21.09 16.70 18.90
N SER A 245 -20.73 16.32 17.67
CA SER A 245 -21.59 15.55 16.76
C SER A 245 -21.00 14.20 16.42
N PHE A 246 -19.67 14.10 16.42
CA PHE A 246 -18.95 12.99 15.86
C PHE A 246 -17.73 12.65 16.73
N GLY A 247 -17.82 11.55 17.44
CA GLY A 247 -16.73 10.96 18.21
C GLY A 247 -16.20 11.80 19.36
N LYS A 248 -15.73 11.14 20.41
CA LYS A 248 -15.20 11.77 21.61
C LYS A 248 -13.83 12.40 21.34
N LYS A 249 -13.66 13.66 21.71
CA LYS A 249 -12.37 14.37 21.71
C LYS A 249 -11.66 14.16 23.04
N PRO A 250 -10.35 13.89 23.07
CA PRO A 250 -9.58 13.89 24.31
C PRO A 250 -9.57 15.27 24.97
N ASP A 251 -9.69 15.31 26.31
CA ASP A 251 -9.71 16.53 27.11
C ASP A 251 -8.29 17.08 27.37
N ALA A 252 -8.19 18.38 27.68
CA ALA A 252 -6.93 19.00 28.08
C ALA A 252 -6.33 18.26 29.31
N GLY A 253 -5.03 17.97 29.24
CA GLY A 253 -4.31 17.20 30.28
C GLY A 253 -4.34 15.68 30.08
N ASN A 254 -5.14 15.14 29.16
CA ASN A 254 -5.07 13.73 28.80
C ASN A 254 -3.73 13.38 28.17
N LYS A 255 -3.27 12.16 28.40
CA LYS A 255 -2.11 11.57 27.74
C LYS A 255 -2.59 10.59 26.66
N VAL A 256 -2.26 10.86 25.42
CA VAL A 256 -2.53 9.97 24.29
C VAL A 256 -1.29 9.14 23.99
N VAL A 257 -1.43 7.83 23.99
CA VAL A 257 -0.36 6.88 23.68
C VAL A 257 -0.76 6.09 22.43
N VAL A 258 0.03 6.20 21.38
CA VAL A 258 -0.15 5.46 20.13
C VAL A 258 0.94 4.42 20.04
N THR A 259 0.57 3.15 19.93
CA THR A 259 1.50 2.04 19.70
C THR A 259 1.20 1.44 18.34
N TYR A 260 2.22 1.23 17.52
CA TYR A 260 2.09 0.76 16.15
C TYR A 260 3.33 -0.06 15.72
N LEU A 261 3.22 -0.80 14.64
CA LEU A 261 4.35 -1.47 14.01
C LEU A 261 4.98 -0.58 12.94
N ALA A 262 6.30 -0.44 13.02
CA ALA A 262 7.14 0.04 11.92
C ALA A 262 7.65 -1.17 11.14
N THR A 263 7.22 -1.31 9.89
CA THR A 263 7.40 -2.51 9.06
C THR A 263 8.34 -2.28 7.88
N LYS A 264 9.04 -3.32 7.46
CA LYS A 264 9.80 -3.36 6.20
C LYS A 264 8.91 -3.68 4.98
N GLY A 265 7.66 -4.07 5.25
CA GLY A 265 6.68 -4.36 4.21
C GLY A 265 7.00 -5.66 3.46
N PRO A 266 7.15 -5.63 2.11
CA PRO A 266 7.26 -6.85 1.32
C PRO A 266 8.56 -7.62 1.51
N ASP A 267 9.60 -7.01 2.10
CA ASP A 267 10.93 -7.62 2.25
C ASP A 267 10.89 -8.83 3.20
N ALA A 268 9.88 -8.92 4.07
CA ALA A 268 9.69 -10.01 5.01
C ALA A 268 8.62 -11.02 4.55
N ASN A 269 8.13 -10.95 3.32
CA ASN A 269 7.23 -11.95 2.76
C ASN A 269 7.99 -13.26 2.48
N LEU A 270 7.25 -14.38 2.41
CA LEU A 270 7.76 -15.73 2.15
C LEU A 270 8.63 -16.30 3.28
N ALA A 271 8.55 -15.78 4.50
CA ALA A 271 9.15 -16.40 5.66
C ALA A 271 8.30 -17.61 6.10
N ASP A 272 8.95 -18.74 6.24
CA ASP A 272 8.31 -20.06 6.51
C ASP A 272 8.77 -20.71 7.80
N THR A 273 9.78 -20.18 8.48
CA THR A 273 10.36 -20.76 9.69
C THR A 273 10.50 -19.71 10.77
N PHE A 274 9.87 -19.92 11.92
CA PHE A 274 9.85 -18.97 13.03
C PHE A 274 10.38 -19.59 14.31
N THR A 275 11.23 -18.85 15.01
CA THR A 275 11.79 -19.24 16.30
C THR A 275 11.45 -18.20 17.36
N ALA A 276 10.81 -18.60 18.44
CA ALA A 276 10.52 -17.71 19.55
C ALA A 276 11.82 -17.18 20.19
N THR A 277 11.89 -15.86 20.40
CA THR A 277 13.07 -15.20 20.99
C THR A 277 13.10 -15.30 22.51
N SER A 278 11.97 -15.56 23.12
CA SER A 278 11.82 -15.65 24.58
C SER A 278 11.02 -16.89 24.98
N ASN A 279 11.32 -17.36 26.19
CA ASN A 279 10.57 -18.42 26.83
C ASN A 279 9.35 -17.86 27.57
N ILE A 280 8.32 -18.70 27.76
CA ILE A 280 7.22 -18.38 28.64
C ILE A 280 7.58 -18.80 30.07
N THR A 281 7.34 -17.93 31.05
CA THR A 281 7.57 -18.24 32.47
C THR A 281 6.28 -18.74 33.13
N ILE A 282 6.31 -19.97 33.63
CA ILE A 282 5.17 -20.60 34.30
C ILE A 282 5.64 -21.13 35.65
N ALA A 283 4.98 -20.68 36.75
CA ALA A 283 5.34 -21.05 38.11
C ALA A 283 6.83 -20.86 38.47
N GLY A 284 7.46 -19.85 37.89
CA GLY A 284 8.88 -19.52 38.14
C GLY A 284 9.89 -20.30 37.29
N ALA A 285 9.45 -21.18 36.39
CA ALA A 285 10.28 -21.90 35.45
C ALA A 285 10.04 -21.42 34.00
N ASN A 286 11.09 -21.47 33.17
CA ASN A 286 11.03 -21.04 31.77
C ASN A 286 10.83 -22.24 30.86
N TYR A 287 9.84 -22.14 29.97
CA TYR A 287 9.51 -23.15 28.98
C TYR A 287 9.60 -22.57 27.58
N SER A 288 10.14 -23.35 26.64
CA SER A 288 10.24 -22.94 25.24
C SER A 288 8.87 -22.96 24.55
N ILE A 289 8.65 -21.99 23.69
CA ILE A 289 7.50 -21.94 22.80
C ILE A 289 7.92 -22.61 21.51
N THR A 290 7.18 -23.63 21.08
CA THR A 290 7.36 -24.26 19.78
C THR A 290 6.42 -23.58 18.79
N ALA A 291 6.95 -23.12 17.67
CA ALA A 291 6.18 -22.54 16.57
C ALA A 291 6.27 -23.47 15.36
N VAL A 292 5.13 -23.81 14.80
CA VAL A 292 5.01 -24.54 13.54
C VAL A 292 4.26 -23.66 12.55
N THR A 293 4.79 -23.43 11.37
CA THR A 293 4.18 -22.54 10.39
C THR A 293 3.01 -23.23 9.71
N SER A 294 1.82 -22.63 9.81
CA SER A 294 0.62 -23.04 9.07
C SER A 294 0.54 -22.35 7.72
N ALA A 295 0.89 -21.04 7.67
CA ALA A 295 1.00 -20.27 6.44
C ALA A 295 2.22 -19.35 6.50
N GLU A 296 3.01 -19.37 5.44
CA GLU A 296 4.16 -18.48 5.28
C GLU A 296 3.74 -17.00 5.32
N SER A 297 4.71 -16.13 5.61
CA SER A 297 4.41 -14.70 5.70
C SER A 297 4.07 -14.10 4.35
N THR A 298 3.03 -13.28 4.32
CA THR A 298 2.53 -12.61 3.10
C THR A 298 1.82 -11.31 3.44
N GLY A 299 1.38 -10.59 2.39
CA GLY A 299 0.59 -9.36 2.51
C GLY A 299 1.41 -8.13 2.90
N GLY A 300 2.70 -8.30 3.20
CA GLY A 300 3.60 -7.16 3.39
C GLY A 300 3.69 -6.32 2.12
N ALA A 301 3.51 -4.99 2.26
CA ALA A 301 3.51 -4.09 1.13
C ALA A 301 4.11 -2.71 1.48
N LEU A 302 4.69 -2.07 0.49
CA LEU A 302 5.05 -0.66 0.57
C LEU A 302 3.77 0.20 0.62
N ARG A 303 3.91 1.44 1.07
CA ARG A 303 2.80 2.39 0.98
C ARG A 303 2.30 2.49 -0.47
N GLN A 304 1.01 2.70 -0.61
CA GLN A 304 0.36 2.75 -1.92
C GLN A 304 1.01 3.79 -2.84
N SER A 305 1.28 3.42 -4.09
CA SER A 305 1.88 4.31 -5.08
C SER A 305 0.88 5.37 -5.56
N ILE A 306 1.38 6.51 -6.04
CA ILE A 306 0.56 7.60 -6.61
C ILE A 306 -0.34 7.06 -7.74
N GLU A 307 0.21 6.21 -8.63
CA GLU A 307 -0.53 5.63 -9.74
C GLU A 307 -1.68 4.73 -9.28
N SER A 308 -1.42 3.91 -8.24
CA SER A 308 -2.46 3.07 -7.64
C SER A 308 -3.57 3.91 -7.00
N VAL A 309 -3.23 4.97 -6.25
CA VAL A 309 -4.21 5.88 -5.66
C VAL A 309 -5.06 6.54 -6.76
N ARG A 310 -4.42 7.03 -7.82
CA ARG A 310 -5.11 7.68 -8.96
C ARG A 310 -6.11 6.75 -9.66
N GLN A 311 -5.81 5.45 -9.73
CA GLN A 311 -6.69 4.45 -10.33
C GLN A 311 -7.80 4.01 -9.38
N LEU A 312 -7.47 3.73 -8.11
CA LEU A 312 -8.40 3.11 -7.18
C LEU A 312 -9.34 4.10 -6.49
N ALA A 313 -8.93 5.35 -6.23
CA ALA A 313 -9.78 6.31 -5.53
C ALA A 313 -11.09 6.62 -6.27
N PRO A 314 -11.12 6.87 -7.60
CA PRO A 314 -12.38 7.03 -8.32
C PRO A 314 -13.24 5.77 -8.36
N LEU A 315 -12.62 4.59 -8.45
CA LEU A 315 -13.33 3.31 -8.44
C LEU A 315 -13.98 3.06 -7.07
N ALA A 316 -13.24 3.26 -5.98
CA ALA A 316 -13.77 3.13 -4.62
C ALA A 316 -14.93 4.11 -4.36
N PHE A 317 -14.83 5.35 -4.86
CA PHE A 317 -15.95 6.30 -4.79
C PHE A 317 -17.17 5.80 -5.57
N ALA A 318 -16.97 5.21 -6.75
CA ALA A 318 -18.06 4.69 -7.59
C ALA A 318 -18.77 3.48 -6.94
N THR A 319 -18.06 2.65 -6.16
CA THR A 319 -18.65 1.48 -5.48
C THR A 319 -19.63 1.87 -4.37
N GLN A 320 -19.45 3.05 -3.76
CA GLN A 320 -20.25 3.50 -2.59
C GLN A 320 -20.35 2.42 -1.50
N GLN A 321 -19.26 1.69 -1.26
CA GLN A 321 -19.18 0.58 -0.29
C GLN A 321 -20.18 -0.57 -0.60
N ARG A 322 -20.38 -0.90 -1.87
CA ARG A 322 -21.22 -2.02 -2.33
C ARG A 322 -20.45 -2.86 -3.34
N MET A 323 -20.75 -4.15 -3.38
CA MET A 323 -20.18 -5.10 -4.34
C MET A 323 -21.33 -5.61 -5.22
N VAL A 324 -21.58 -4.92 -6.34
CA VAL A 324 -22.70 -5.22 -7.27
C VAL A 324 -22.18 -5.57 -8.65
N THR A 325 -21.21 -4.79 -9.16
CA THR A 325 -20.62 -5.00 -10.48
C THR A 325 -19.23 -5.64 -10.36
N SER A 326 -18.75 -6.28 -11.43
CA SER A 326 -17.39 -6.85 -11.46
C SER A 326 -16.32 -5.81 -11.13
N ALA A 327 -16.52 -4.54 -11.52
CA ALA A 327 -15.61 -3.45 -11.20
C ALA A 327 -15.62 -3.11 -9.70
N ASP A 328 -16.77 -3.22 -9.01
CA ASP A 328 -16.87 -2.99 -7.57
C ASP A 328 -16.10 -4.08 -6.81
N TYR A 329 -16.32 -5.36 -7.15
CA TYR A 329 -15.56 -6.48 -6.58
C TYR A 329 -14.06 -6.28 -6.76
N LYS A 330 -13.62 -5.95 -7.98
CA LYS A 330 -12.22 -5.67 -8.27
C LYS A 330 -11.67 -4.51 -7.42
N ALA A 331 -12.39 -3.40 -7.33
CA ALA A 331 -11.99 -2.22 -6.57
C ALA A 331 -11.83 -2.54 -5.06
N VAL A 332 -12.81 -3.24 -4.48
CA VAL A 332 -12.77 -3.61 -3.06
C VAL A 332 -11.64 -4.59 -2.77
N ILE A 333 -11.45 -5.63 -3.58
CA ILE A 333 -10.39 -6.62 -3.39
C ILE A 333 -9.02 -5.95 -3.51
N MET A 334 -8.77 -5.20 -4.58
CA MET A 334 -7.46 -4.56 -4.84
C MET A 334 -7.10 -3.49 -3.81
N SER A 335 -8.08 -2.82 -3.20
CA SER A 335 -7.82 -1.81 -2.17
C SER A 335 -7.51 -2.41 -0.80
N ASN A 336 -8.08 -3.58 -0.47
CA ASN A 336 -7.98 -4.16 0.86
C ASN A 336 -6.95 -5.30 0.99
N PHE A 337 -6.68 -6.04 -0.09
CA PHE A 337 -5.79 -7.20 -0.07
C PHE A 337 -4.50 -6.94 -0.84
N SER A 338 -3.45 -6.56 -0.13
CA SER A 338 -2.13 -6.27 -0.73
C SER A 338 -1.41 -7.52 -1.27
N ALA A 339 -1.76 -8.70 -0.79
CA ALA A 339 -1.24 -9.97 -1.30
C ALA A 339 -1.73 -10.29 -2.72
N VAL A 340 -2.88 -9.71 -3.13
CA VAL A 340 -3.44 -9.93 -4.47
C VAL A 340 -2.83 -8.92 -5.45
N THR A 341 -2.20 -9.39 -6.50
CA THR A 341 -1.59 -8.54 -7.54
C THR A 341 -2.58 -8.07 -8.59
N ASP A 342 -3.57 -8.91 -8.92
CA ASP A 342 -4.70 -8.57 -9.79
C ASP A 342 -5.87 -9.51 -9.53
N THR A 343 -7.08 -9.12 -9.97
CA THR A 343 -8.27 -9.96 -9.86
C THR A 343 -9.15 -9.84 -11.11
N ALA A 344 -9.68 -10.98 -11.54
CA ALA A 344 -10.73 -11.04 -12.56
C ALA A 344 -12.05 -11.47 -11.90
N VAL A 345 -13.14 -10.79 -12.25
CA VAL A 345 -14.46 -11.06 -11.70
C VAL A 345 -15.47 -11.09 -12.83
N TRP A 346 -16.27 -12.15 -12.89
CA TRP A 346 -17.33 -12.31 -13.88
C TRP A 346 -18.57 -12.98 -13.28
N SER A 347 -19.70 -12.76 -13.92
CA SER A 347 -20.96 -13.37 -13.51
C SER A 347 -21.10 -14.78 -14.09
N GLY A 348 -21.77 -15.67 -13.37
CA GLY A 348 -21.99 -17.05 -13.79
C GLY A 348 -22.83 -17.20 -15.08
N ASP A 349 -23.51 -16.16 -15.53
CA ASP A 349 -24.18 -16.14 -16.84
C ASP A 349 -23.20 -16.15 -18.03
N GLN A 350 -21.94 -15.82 -17.79
CA GLN A 350 -20.85 -15.88 -18.78
C GLN A 350 -20.20 -17.27 -18.89
N ASN A 351 -20.49 -18.17 -17.96
CA ASN A 351 -19.95 -19.53 -17.97
C ASN A 351 -20.67 -20.43 -18.98
N ILE A 352 -19.97 -21.50 -19.38
CA ILE A 352 -20.54 -22.55 -20.21
C ILE A 352 -20.31 -23.91 -19.52
N PRO A 353 -21.37 -24.58 -18.98
CA PRO A 353 -22.78 -24.14 -18.94
C PRO A 353 -23.01 -22.90 -18.04
N VAL A 354 -24.08 -22.16 -18.33
CA VAL A 354 -24.48 -20.99 -17.53
C VAL A 354 -24.84 -21.42 -16.11
N ASP A 355 -24.34 -20.67 -15.11
CA ASP A 355 -24.57 -20.90 -13.68
C ASP A 355 -25.10 -19.60 -13.02
N TYR A 356 -26.42 -19.47 -12.95
CA TYR A 356 -27.05 -18.27 -12.41
C TYR A 356 -26.95 -18.18 -10.88
N GLY A 357 -26.88 -16.95 -10.37
CA GLY A 357 -26.80 -16.68 -8.93
C GLY A 357 -25.41 -16.78 -8.35
N LYS A 358 -24.39 -16.89 -9.19
CA LYS A 358 -22.99 -16.93 -8.78
C LYS A 358 -22.15 -15.80 -9.39
N VAL A 359 -21.16 -15.37 -8.62
CA VAL A 359 -20.05 -14.52 -9.07
C VAL A 359 -18.76 -15.31 -8.92
N TYR A 360 -18.00 -15.37 -10.00
CA TYR A 360 -16.73 -16.04 -10.05
C TYR A 360 -15.59 -15.03 -9.89
N ILE A 361 -14.65 -15.34 -9.02
CA ILE A 361 -13.47 -14.51 -8.72
C ILE A 361 -12.23 -15.33 -8.97
N SER A 362 -11.33 -14.81 -9.79
CA SER A 362 -9.99 -15.34 -9.93
C SER A 362 -8.97 -14.34 -9.37
N LEU A 363 -8.10 -14.80 -8.49
CA LEU A 363 -7.10 -13.98 -7.81
C LEU A 363 -5.72 -14.34 -8.34
N ASN A 364 -4.95 -13.33 -8.72
CA ASN A 364 -3.54 -13.48 -9.05
C ASN A 364 -2.67 -13.09 -7.85
N PHE A 365 -1.73 -13.98 -7.50
CA PHE A 365 -0.79 -13.79 -6.41
C PHE A 365 0.65 -13.73 -6.93
N PRO A 366 1.60 -13.19 -6.16
CA PRO A 366 3.03 -13.31 -6.47
C PRO A 366 3.45 -14.77 -6.62
N THR A 367 4.40 -15.02 -7.49
CA THR A 367 4.97 -16.38 -7.67
C THR A 367 5.56 -16.86 -6.35
N GLY A 368 5.24 -18.10 -5.96
CA GLY A 368 5.73 -18.73 -4.73
C GLY A 368 4.78 -18.59 -3.53
N THR A 369 3.65 -17.88 -3.66
CA THR A 369 2.66 -17.77 -2.57
C THR A 369 2.07 -19.15 -2.24
N ALA A 370 2.14 -19.54 -0.96
CA ALA A 370 1.63 -20.83 -0.49
C ALA A 370 0.11 -20.97 -0.67
N GLU A 371 -0.35 -22.21 -0.86
CA GLU A 371 -1.78 -22.49 -1.07
C GLU A 371 -2.63 -22.15 0.16
N SER A 372 -2.08 -22.36 1.35
CA SER A 372 -2.73 -21.95 2.62
C SER A 372 -3.02 -20.46 2.67
N THR A 373 -2.09 -19.63 2.21
CA THR A 373 -2.23 -18.17 2.13
C THR A 373 -3.30 -17.74 1.12
N LYS A 374 -3.37 -18.41 -0.05
CA LYS A 374 -4.42 -18.14 -1.03
C LYS A 374 -5.78 -18.46 -0.45
N THR A 375 -5.93 -19.63 0.19
CA THR A 375 -7.16 -20.04 0.84
C THR A 375 -7.57 -19.10 1.97
N GLU A 376 -6.63 -18.65 2.80
CA GLU A 376 -6.92 -17.66 3.86
C GLU A 376 -7.40 -16.33 3.26
N THR A 377 -6.75 -15.86 2.20
CA THR A 377 -7.14 -14.62 1.51
C THR A 377 -8.55 -14.75 0.93
N GLN A 378 -8.88 -15.87 0.29
CA GLN A 378 -10.22 -16.16 -0.22
C GLN A 378 -11.28 -16.15 0.90
N ASN A 379 -11.00 -16.83 2.01
CA ASN A 379 -11.90 -16.86 3.16
C ASN A 379 -12.11 -15.45 3.76
N ASN A 380 -11.06 -14.65 3.85
CA ASN A 380 -11.14 -13.26 4.32
C ASN A 380 -11.94 -12.35 3.36
N ILE A 381 -11.85 -12.59 2.05
CA ILE A 381 -12.68 -11.88 1.06
C ILE A 381 -14.15 -12.22 1.28
N VAL A 382 -14.49 -13.49 1.48
CA VAL A 382 -15.87 -13.91 1.73
C VAL A 382 -16.38 -13.28 3.01
N SER A 383 -15.76 -13.56 4.15
CA SER A 383 -16.27 -13.19 5.48
C SER A 383 -16.34 -11.69 5.71
N ASN A 384 -15.38 -10.93 5.22
CA ASN A 384 -15.30 -9.50 5.51
C ASN A 384 -15.95 -8.61 4.46
N PHE A 385 -16.12 -9.11 3.23
CA PHE A 385 -16.59 -8.28 2.12
C PHE A 385 -17.77 -8.85 1.36
N THR A 386 -17.72 -10.07 0.82
CA THR A 386 -18.83 -10.57 0.00
C THR A 386 -20.08 -10.83 0.83
N ASP A 387 -19.95 -11.33 2.05
CA ASP A 387 -21.07 -11.55 2.96
C ASP A 387 -21.64 -10.27 3.56
N THR A 388 -20.84 -9.19 3.61
CA THR A 388 -21.23 -7.92 4.24
C THR A 388 -21.64 -6.85 3.23
N LEU A 389 -20.96 -6.76 2.09
CA LEU A 389 -21.16 -5.72 1.06
C LEU A 389 -21.83 -6.25 -0.22
N GLY A 390 -21.88 -7.59 -0.36
CA GLY A 390 -22.44 -8.25 -1.53
C GLY A 390 -23.97 -8.29 -1.54
N ILE A 391 -24.52 -8.79 -2.63
CA ILE A 391 -25.98 -9.00 -2.79
C ILE A 391 -26.36 -10.34 -2.15
N MET A 392 -27.33 -10.36 -1.23
CA MET A 392 -27.74 -11.53 -0.44
C MET A 392 -28.05 -12.81 -1.24
N SER A 393 -28.39 -12.69 -2.51
CA SER A 393 -28.80 -13.82 -3.36
C SER A 393 -27.72 -14.32 -4.30
N ILE A 394 -26.50 -13.79 -4.16
CA ILE A 394 -25.36 -14.14 -5.02
C ILE A 394 -24.31 -14.85 -4.20
N GLU A 395 -23.95 -16.05 -4.63
CA GLU A 395 -22.88 -16.86 -4.05
C GLU A 395 -21.55 -16.53 -4.75
N THR A 396 -20.47 -16.47 -3.97
CA THR A 396 -19.13 -16.21 -4.49
C THR A 396 -18.35 -17.52 -4.62
N GLU A 397 -17.77 -17.76 -5.79
CA GLU A 397 -16.94 -18.93 -6.07
C GLU A 397 -15.56 -18.49 -6.59
N PHE A 398 -14.49 -19.08 -6.05
CA PHE A 398 -13.13 -18.80 -6.50
C PHE A 398 -12.69 -19.80 -7.55
N VAL A 399 -11.98 -19.28 -8.56
CA VAL A 399 -11.42 -20.09 -9.66
C VAL A 399 -9.94 -19.74 -9.79
N ASP A 400 -9.12 -20.77 -9.86
CA ASP A 400 -7.69 -20.59 -10.05
C ASP A 400 -7.38 -19.95 -11.40
N PRO A 401 -6.39 -19.02 -11.46
CA PRO A 401 -5.95 -18.44 -12.71
C PRO A 401 -5.32 -19.49 -13.61
N VAL A 402 -5.51 -19.36 -14.91
CA VAL A 402 -4.83 -20.19 -15.91
C VAL A 402 -3.63 -19.42 -16.44
N ASP A 403 -2.42 -19.89 -16.12
CA ASP A 403 -1.18 -19.31 -16.59
C ASP A 403 -0.88 -19.73 -18.04
N ILE A 404 -0.55 -18.75 -18.87
CA ILE A 404 -0.10 -18.96 -20.24
C ILE A 404 1.39 -18.65 -20.30
N PHE A 405 2.20 -19.67 -20.56
CA PHE A 405 3.65 -19.52 -20.72
C PHE A 405 4.00 -19.26 -22.18
N LEU A 406 4.86 -18.28 -22.41
CA LEU A 406 5.38 -17.92 -23.72
C LEU A 406 6.90 -18.20 -23.77
N GLU A 407 7.33 -19.04 -24.70
CA GLU A 407 8.75 -19.18 -25.02
C GLU A 407 9.13 -18.15 -26.09
N LEU A 408 10.10 -17.29 -25.79
CA LEU A 408 10.55 -16.24 -26.67
C LEU A 408 12.01 -16.47 -27.11
N VAL A 409 12.25 -16.39 -28.40
CA VAL A 409 13.59 -16.32 -28.96
C VAL A 409 13.76 -14.94 -29.57
N VAL A 410 14.60 -14.11 -28.95
CA VAL A 410 14.89 -12.76 -29.40
C VAL A 410 16.27 -12.73 -30.05
N ASN A 411 16.33 -12.36 -31.31
CA ASN A 411 17.57 -12.11 -32.05
C ASN A 411 17.67 -10.62 -32.33
N PHE A 412 18.86 -10.04 -32.19
CA PHE A 412 19.09 -8.62 -32.48
C PHE A 412 20.43 -8.40 -33.20
N ASP A 413 20.49 -7.39 -34.02
CA ASP A 413 21.70 -6.94 -34.69
C ASP A 413 22.41 -5.88 -33.84
N PHE A 414 23.71 -6.08 -33.54
CA PHE A 414 24.49 -5.26 -32.63
C PHE A 414 25.69 -4.61 -33.31
N ASP A 415 25.81 -3.28 -33.21
CA ASP A 415 26.98 -2.52 -33.67
C ASP A 415 27.78 -1.98 -32.47
N PRO A 416 28.97 -2.57 -32.17
CA PRO A 416 29.80 -2.16 -31.05
C PRO A 416 30.39 -0.74 -31.18
N SER A 417 30.31 -0.11 -32.35
CA SER A 417 30.84 1.25 -32.56
C SER A 417 29.92 2.34 -32.00
N LEU A 418 28.66 2.02 -31.73
CA LEU A 418 27.64 2.97 -31.27
C LEU A 418 27.42 2.99 -29.77
N THR A 419 28.11 2.12 -29.01
CA THR A 419 27.96 2.03 -27.56
C THR A 419 29.28 1.76 -26.86
N GLY A 420 29.37 2.08 -25.57
CA GLY A 420 30.47 1.68 -24.71
C GLY A 420 30.27 0.30 -24.02
N PHE A 421 29.15 -0.37 -24.28
CA PHE A 421 28.82 -1.67 -23.69
C PHE A 421 29.31 -2.83 -24.55
N THR A 422 29.54 -3.99 -23.90
CA THR A 422 29.87 -5.23 -24.60
C THR A 422 28.59 -5.95 -25.04
N LEU A 423 28.69 -6.81 -26.04
CA LEU A 423 27.58 -7.66 -26.50
C LEU A 423 26.90 -8.39 -25.34
N THR A 424 27.69 -9.03 -24.46
CA THR A 424 27.15 -9.75 -23.30
C THR A 424 26.41 -8.83 -22.30
N SER A 425 26.91 -7.59 -22.13
CA SER A 425 26.21 -6.61 -21.28
C SER A 425 24.85 -6.22 -21.88
N THR A 426 24.82 -6.02 -23.21
CA THR A 426 23.58 -5.69 -23.93
C THR A 426 22.58 -6.86 -23.91
N GLU A 427 23.05 -8.11 -24.07
CA GLU A 427 22.22 -9.32 -23.91
C GLU A 427 21.57 -9.40 -22.53
N ASN A 428 22.37 -9.19 -21.47
CA ASN A 428 21.84 -9.17 -20.09
C ASN A 428 20.82 -8.01 -19.89
N SER A 429 21.07 -6.87 -20.47
CA SER A 429 20.14 -5.72 -20.41
C SER A 429 18.81 -6.05 -21.08
N ILE A 430 18.84 -6.66 -22.25
CA ILE A 430 17.64 -7.11 -22.99
C ILE A 430 16.89 -8.18 -22.18
N TYR A 431 17.60 -9.16 -21.59
CA TYR A 431 16.98 -10.20 -20.77
C TYR A 431 16.25 -9.62 -19.54
N ASN A 432 16.93 -8.73 -18.80
CA ASN A 432 16.34 -8.05 -17.65
C ASN A 432 15.15 -7.16 -18.07
N PHE A 433 15.28 -6.52 -19.23
CA PHE A 433 14.20 -5.72 -19.77
C PHE A 433 12.97 -6.55 -20.13
N ILE A 434 13.15 -7.70 -20.80
CA ILE A 434 12.04 -8.61 -21.13
C ILE A 434 11.32 -9.05 -19.86
N THR A 435 12.06 -9.46 -18.83
CA THR A 435 11.47 -9.83 -17.54
C THR A 435 10.66 -8.68 -16.93
N THR A 436 11.21 -7.47 -16.94
CA THR A 436 10.53 -6.28 -16.45
C THR A 436 9.29 -5.92 -17.29
N PHE A 437 9.38 -6.07 -18.62
CA PHE A 437 8.27 -5.82 -19.54
C PHE A 437 7.09 -6.76 -19.26
N PHE A 438 7.36 -8.06 -19.06
CA PHE A 438 6.33 -9.04 -18.73
C PHE A 438 5.67 -8.71 -17.38
N ASN A 439 6.46 -8.45 -16.35
CA ASN A 439 5.94 -8.09 -15.02
C ASN A 439 5.08 -6.81 -15.05
N ARG A 440 5.48 -5.80 -15.85
CA ARG A 440 4.76 -4.52 -15.94
C ARG A 440 3.49 -4.61 -16.80
N ASN A 441 3.52 -5.36 -17.90
CA ASN A 441 2.51 -5.26 -18.96
C ASN A 441 1.61 -6.50 -19.09
N LEU A 442 2.05 -7.68 -18.63
CA LEU A 442 1.40 -8.95 -18.95
C LEU A 442 1.03 -9.79 -17.72
N ASN A 443 1.62 -9.53 -16.56
CA ASN A 443 1.40 -10.30 -15.33
C ASN A 443 0.08 -9.92 -14.63
N THR A 444 -0.95 -9.62 -15.43
CA THR A 444 -2.31 -9.24 -14.98
C THR A 444 -3.33 -9.83 -15.93
N PHE A 445 -4.58 -9.99 -15.45
CA PHE A 445 -5.67 -10.52 -16.28
C PHE A 445 -5.97 -9.64 -17.51
N ASP A 446 -6.54 -10.23 -18.55
CA ASP A 446 -7.02 -9.59 -19.79
C ASP A 446 -5.94 -8.81 -20.57
N LYS A 447 -4.68 -9.17 -20.42
CA LYS A 447 -3.60 -8.57 -21.21
C LYS A 447 -3.29 -9.37 -22.45
N ILE A 448 -3.02 -8.64 -23.53
CA ILE A 448 -2.67 -9.23 -24.82
C ILE A 448 -1.19 -8.96 -25.09
N PHE A 449 -0.41 -10.02 -25.26
CA PHE A 449 0.98 -9.88 -25.73
C PHE A 449 1.00 -9.36 -27.15
N ARG A 450 1.68 -8.22 -27.35
CA ARG A 450 1.94 -7.65 -28.68
C ARG A 450 3.43 -7.60 -28.93
N ARG A 451 3.90 -8.48 -29.82
CA ARG A 451 5.30 -8.59 -30.21
C ARG A 451 5.92 -7.26 -30.67
N SER A 452 5.15 -6.45 -31.41
CA SER A 452 5.61 -5.15 -31.89
C SER A 452 5.96 -4.18 -30.76
N ASN A 453 5.18 -4.18 -29.67
CA ASN A 453 5.46 -3.31 -28.52
C ASN A 453 6.77 -3.71 -27.84
N LEU A 454 6.98 -5.02 -27.62
CA LEU A 454 8.22 -5.53 -27.03
C LEU A 454 9.43 -5.15 -27.89
N LEU A 455 9.38 -5.38 -29.20
CA LEU A 455 10.50 -5.08 -30.12
C LEU A 455 10.81 -3.59 -30.19
N THR A 456 9.80 -2.73 -30.25
CA THR A 456 10.00 -1.27 -30.24
C THR A 456 10.72 -0.79 -28.97
N GLU A 457 10.37 -1.35 -27.81
CA GLU A 457 11.03 -0.98 -26.55
C GLU A 457 12.44 -1.59 -26.45
N ILE A 458 12.70 -2.79 -27.01
CA ILE A 458 14.03 -3.39 -27.09
C ILE A 458 14.95 -2.53 -28.01
N ASP A 459 14.48 -2.13 -29.18
CA ASP A 459 15.25 -1.29 -30.12
C ASP A 459 15.59 0.09 -29.53
N ALA A 460 14.81 0.56 -28.56
CA ALA A 460 15.03 1.82 -27.86
C ALA A 460 15.99 1.72 -26.67
N LEU A 461 16.40 0.52 -26.24
CA LEU A 461 17.25 0.34 -25.04
C LEU A 461 18.67 0.88 -25.23
N ASP A 462 19.25 0.70 -26.42
CA ASP A 462 20.62 1.13 -26.73
C ASP A 462 20.73 1.45 -28.22
N PRO A 463 21.38 2.56 -28.62
CA PRO A 463 21.62 2.91 -30.03
C PRO A 463 22.39 1.84 -30.81
N ALA A 464 23.13 0.97 -30.15
CA ALA A 464 23.85 -0.15 -30.76
C ALA A 464 22.95 -1.30 -31.20
N ILE A 465 21.69 -1.35 -30.80
CA ILE A 465 20.69 -2.31 -31.26
C ILE A 465 20.07 -1.75 -32.55
N LEU A 466 20.53 -2.27 -33.68
CA LEU A 466 20.09 -1.75 -34.99
C LEU A 466 18.70 -2.26 -35.39
N SER A 467 18.41 -3.50 -35.03
CA SER A 467 17.11 -4.13 -35.24
C SER A 467 16.94 -5.35 -34.34
N SER A 468 15.70 -5.64 -33.95
CA SER A 468 15.37 -6.85 -33.18
C SER A 468 14.29 -7.68 -33.87
N ARG A 469 14.32 -8.99 -33.65
CA ARG A 469 13.32 -9.97 -34.12
C ARG A 469 12.97 -10.88 -32.97
N CYS A 470 11.69 -11.22 -32.86
CA CYS A 470 11.20 -12.15 -31.84
C CYS A 470 10.38 -13.25 -32.50
N GLU A 471 10.70 -14.49 -32.17
CA GLU A 471 9.89 -15.67 -32.47
C GLU A 471 9.21 -16.12 -31.19
N THR A 472 7.93 -16.48 -31.27
CA THR A 472 7.12 -16.99 -30.16
C THR A 472 6.77 -18.46 -30.45
N LYS A 473 6.99 -19.32 -29.47
CA LYS A 473 6.54 -20.71 -29.49
C LYS A 473 5.44 -20.96 -28.47
#